data_8728fc4143afb3f37b623199d759297b
#
_entry.id   8728fc4143afb3f37b623199d759297b
#
_cell.length_a   1.000
_cell.length_b   1.000
_cell.length_c   1.000
_cell.angle_alpha   90.00
_cell.angle_beta   90.00
_cell.angle_gamma   90.00
#
_symmetry.space_group_name_H-M   'P 1'
#
loop_
_entity.id
_entity.type
_entity.pdbx_description
1 polymer ?
#
loop_
_entity_poly.entity_id
_entity_poly.type
_entity_poly.pdbx_seq_one_letter_code
_entity_poly.pdbx_strand_id
1 'polypeptide(L)'
;MRYGTAVKGIAATAIAAALFVSPQDAAAAGPGDGVTVTPARATWDTGWFQTAIYSQALEALGYDVGQPKSLDNPVFYQAVASGDVDFWVNGWFPLHNSYEDDFGKGAETVGYVAKGGALQGYLVDKASADKFGIESLEDFKRPDVREAFDSNGDGKADMVACPPGWGCELVIEHQLDAYGLRDAINPIKAGYSASMADAIGRYEDGKPILFYTWTPNWTVGLLKPGKDVVWIGTPFPALPDDQKKYEDMTTVEGVEGCVADPCRMGWPANDIRPVVNKDFLEENPAAATLFKVARIPLQDIFAQNARMFEGEDKPEDIQRHAKEWIESHRKTFDSWIEKAEAASS
;
A
#
# COMPACT_ATOMS: atom_id res chain seq x y z
N MET A 1 -56.06 70.97 57.75
CA MET A 1 -55.19 69.81 57.89
C MET A 1 -54.68 69.45 56.51
N ARG A 2 -53.43 69.76 56.18
CA ARG A 2 -52.82 69.50 54.88
C ARG A 2 -51.62 68.56 55.09
N TYR A 3 -51.67 67.38 54.52
CA TYR A 3 -50.55 66.46 54.55
C TYR A 3 -49.72 66.63 53.28
N GLY A 4 -48.47 67.00 53.44
CA GLY A 4 -47.47 67.12 52.40
C GLY A 4 -46.80 65.76 52.14
N THR A 5 -46.81 65.31 50.94
CA THR A 5 -46.17 64.11 50.50
C THR A 5 -44.75 64.41 49.96
N ALA A 6 -43.70 63.85 50.60
CA ALA A 6 -42.33 64.00 50.14
C ALA A 6 -42.01 62.88 49.09
N VAL A 7 -41.59 63.29 47.91
CA VAL A 7 -41.12 62.42 46.84
C VAL A 7 -39.60 62.21 47.03
N LYS A 8 -39.18 60.99 47.31
CA LYS A 8 -37.77 60.57 47.28
C LYS A 8 -37.36 60.18 45.86
N GLY A 9 -36.44 60.97 45.33
CA GLY A 9 -35.83 60.62 44.02
C GLY A 9 -34.83 59.47 44.22
N ILE A 10 -34.99 58.44 43.42
CA ILE A 10 -34.06 57.28 43.25
C ILE A 10 -33.13 57.61 42.08
N ALA A 11 -31.84 57.82 42.41
CA ALA A 11 -30.77 57.97 41.42
C ALA A 11 -30.42 56.56 40.89
N ALA A 12 -30.72 56.27 39.65
CA ALA A 12 -30.30 55.06 38.98
C ALA A 12 -28.86 55.20 38.46
N THR A 13 -27.93 54.50 39.10
CA THR A 13 -26.53 54.40 38.63
C THR A 13 -26.47 53.35 37.53
N ALA A 14 -26.28 53.77 36.28
CA ALA A 14 -26.03 52.86 35.14
C ALA A 14 -24.58 52.36 35.21
N ILE A 15 -24.41 51.07 35.54
CA ILE A 15 -23.12 50.37 35.42
C ILE A 15 -22.98 49.93 33.96
N ALA A 16 -22.11 50.59 33.20
CA ALA A 16 -21.70 50.16 31.88
C ALA A 16 -20.76 48.95 32.01
N ALA A 17 -21.26 47.73 31.79
CA ALA A 17 -20.42 46.55 31.67
C ALA A 17 -19.71 46.59 30.30
N ALA A 18 -18.43 46.95 30.31
CA ALA A 18 -17.57 46.78 29.16
C ALA A 18 -17.33 45.28 28.92
N LEU A 19 -17.94 44.70 27.91
CA LEU A 19 -17.63 43.36 27.43
C LEU A 19 -16.25 43.42 26.78
N PHE A 20 -15.23 42.99 27.53
CA PHE A 20 -13.93 42.63 26.95
C PHE A 20 -14.17 41.37 26.09
N VAL A 21 -14.38 41.55 24.79
CA VAL A 21 -14.23 40.47 23.80
C VAL A 21 -12.71 40.25 23.73
N SER A 22 -12.22 39.21 24.39
CA SER A 22 -10.87 38.71 24.14
C SER A 22 -10.77 38.35 22.69
N PRO A 23 -9.75 38.78 21.92
CA PRO A 23 -9.52 38.23 20.62
C PRO A 23 -9.31 36.72 20.82
N GLN A 24 -10.25 35.92 20.30
CA GLN A 24 -10.01 34.52 20.08
C GLN A 24 -8.84 34.51 19.12
N ASP A 25 -7.70 33.95 19.53
CA ASP A 25 -6.62 33.62 18.60
C ASP A 25 -7.27 32.76 17.50
N ALA A 26 -7.57 33.38 16.38
CA ALA A 26 -7.88 32.65 15.17
C ALA A 26 -6.59 31.84 14.90
N ALA A 27 -6.64 30.54 15.14
CA ALA A 27 -5.57 29.66 14.67
C ALA A 27 -5.29 30.06 13.23
N ALA A 28 -4.01 30.34 12.92
CA ALA A 28 -3.64 30.67 11.55
C ALA A 28 -4.16 29.55 10.66
N ALA A 29 -4.86 29.92 9.59
CA ALA A 29 -5.39 28.94 8.64
C ALA A 29 -4.23 28.07 8.14
N GLY A 30 -4.43 26.75 8.17
CA GLY A 30 -3.44 25.81 7.65
C GLY A 30 -3.30 25.93 6.13
N PRO A 31 -2.21 25.48 5.54
CA PRO A 31 -2.03 25.57 4.08
C PRO A 31 -3.10 24.83 3.26
N GLY A 32 -3.81 23.88 3.89
CA GLY A 32 -4.89 23.10 3.27
C GLY A 32 -6.31 23.60 3.59
N ASP A 33 -6.48 24.69 4.34
CA ASP A 33 -7.80 25.15 4.77
C ASP A 33 -8.73 25.43 3.58
N GLY A 34 -9.91 24.76 3.59
CA GLY A 34 -10.92 24.89 2.54
C GLY A 34 -10.65 24.02 1.30
N VAL A 35 -9.60 23.20 1.29
CA VAL A 35 -9.29 22.27 0.20
C VAL A 35 -9.73 20.86 0.59
N THR A 36 -10.64 20.27 -0.18
CA THR A 36 -11.02 18.85 -0.04
C THR A 36 -10.09 17.97 -0.85
N VAL A 37 -9.66 16.86 -0.28
CA VAL A 37 -8.77 15.88 -0.91
C VAL A 37 -9.46 14.52 -1.01
N THR A 38 -9.45 13.93 -2.19
CA THR A 38 -10.04 12.62 -2.47
C THR A 38 -8.96 11.55 -2.63
N PRO A 39 -8.62 10.80 -1.57
CA PRO A 39 -7.62 9.73 -1.65
C PRO A 39 -8.16 8.49 -2.36
N ALA A 40 -7.27 7.75 -3.02
CA ALA A 40 -7.50 6.37 -3.39
C ALA A 40 -6.60 5.43 -2.57
N ARG A 41 -7.04 4.19 -2.43
CA ARG A 41 -6.24 3.09 -1.87
C ARG A 41 -6.37 1.84 -2.71
N ALA A 42 -5.38 0.97 -2.59
CA ALA A 42 -5.35 -0.30 -3.29
C ALA A 42 -6.48 -1.25 -2.84
N THR A 43 -6.87 -2.17 -3.71
CA THR A 43 -7.76 -3.29 -3.35
C THR A 43 -7.03 -4.36 -2.53
N TRP A 44 -5.68 -4.36 -2.52
CA TRP A 44 -4.90 -5.11 -1.54
C TRP A 44 -4.75 -4.30 -0.24
N ASP A 45 -5.10 -4.93 0.85
CA ASP A 45 -5.23 -4.30 2.18
C ASP A 45 -3.89 -3.86 2.80
N THR A 46 -2.78 -4.55 2.46
CA THR A 46 -1.43 -4.24 2.97
C THR A 46 -0.92 -2.84 2.60
N GLY A 47 -1.59 -2.14 1.68
CA GLY A 47 -1.31 -0.76 1.29
C GLY A 47 -2.13 0.30 2.04
N TRP A 48 -3.09 -0.09 2.90
CA TRP A 48 -4.02 0.86 3.52
C TRP A 48 -3.39 1.70 4.63
N PHE A 49 -2.43 1.12 5.34
CA PHE A 49 -1.68 1.79 6.39
C PHE A 49 -0.94 3.03 5.87
N GLN A 50 -0.26 2.91 4.74
CA GLN A 50 0.43 4.02 4.11
C GLN A 50 -0.56 5.14 3.73
N THR A 51 -1.71 4.78 3.16
CA THR A 51 -2.77 5.74 2.83
C THR A 51 -3.27 6.46 4.08
N ALA A 52 -3.48 5.73 5.19
CA ALA A 52 -3.94 6.33 6.44
C ALA A 52 -2.92 7.32 7.03
N ILE A 53 -1.62 7.03 6.99
CA ILE A 53 -0.57 7.95 7.46
C ILE A 53 -0.54 9.22 6.61
N TYR A 54 -0.56 9.10 5.27
CA TYR A 54 -0.54 10.27 4.39
C TYR A 54 -1.82 11.11 4.52
N SER A 55 -2.99 10.47 4.69
CA SER A 55 -4.24 11.16 4.96
C SER A 55 -4.18 11.98 6.26
N GLN A 56 -3.73 11.37 7.36
CA GLN A 56 -3.56 12.06 8.64
C GLN A 56 -2.50 13.19 8.57
N ALA A 57 -1.48 13.05 7.72
CA ALA A 57 -0.51 14.11 7.51
C ALA A 57 -1.10 15.29 6.72
N LEU A 58 -1.95 15.04 5.73
CA LEU A 58 -2.70 16.08 5.02
C LEU A 58 -3.71 16.77 5.95
N GLU A 59 -4.43 16.01 6.79
CA GLU A 59 -5.32 16.55 7.82
C GLU A 59 -4.57 17.48 8.80
N ALA A 60 -3.33 17.11 9.19
CA ALA A 60 -2.48 17.94 10.05
C ALA A 60 -2.07 19.26 9.37
N LEU A 61 -2.07 19.34 8.04
CA LEU A 61 -1.83 20.55 7.25
C LEU A 61 -3.13 21.36 6.98
N GLY A 62 -4.28 20.92 7.50
CA GLY A 62 -5.57 21.61 7.38
C GLY A 62 -6.43 21.15 6.19
N TYR A 63 -6.03 20.15 5.42
CA TYR A 63 -6.85 19.60 4.33
C TYR A 63 -8.05 18.81 4.86
N ASP A 64 -9.21 18.93 4.17
CA ASP A 64 -10.39 18.09 4.40
C ASP A 64 -10.25 16.79 3.60
N VAL A 65 -9.77 15.72 4.24
CA VAL A 65 -9.45 14.46 3.56
C VAL A 65 -10.64 13.52 3.60
N GLY A 66 -11.17 13.20 2.42
CA GLY A 66 -12.28 12.28 2.24
C GLY A 66 -11.93 10.81 2.53
N GLN A 67 -12.95 9.96 2.57
CA GLN A 67 -12.73 8.52 2.71
C GLN A 67 -12.04 7.92 1.47
N PRO A 68 -10.99 7.10 1.63
CA PRO A 68 -10.28 6.53 0.50
C PRO A 68 -11.16 5.62 -0.37
N LYS A 69 -11.14 5.84 -1.69
CA LYS A 69 -11.78 4.95 -2.67
C LYS A 69 -10.88 3.74 -2.92
N SER A 70 -11.38 2.52 -2.71
CA SER A 70 -10.64 1.29 -3.06
C SER A 70 -10.77 1.02 -4.55
N LEU A 71 -9.67 1.08 -5.29
CA LEU A 71 -9.64 0.99 -6.75
C LEU A 71 -8.57 -0.02 -7.21
N ASP A 72 -8.87 -0.75 -8.27
CA ASP A 72 -7.87 -1.53 -9.01
C ASP A 72 -6.99 -0.62 -9.87
N ASN A 73 -5.79 -1.11 -10.22
CA ASN A 73 -4.79 -0.28 -10.90
C ASN A 73 -5.31 0.44 -12.14
N PRO A 74 -5.95 -0.22 -13.14
CA PRO A 74 -6.39 0.50 -14.34
C PRO A 74 -7.38 1.62 -14.03
N VAL A 75 -8.32 1.38 -13.10
CA VAL A 75 -9.33 2.36 -12.70
C VAL A 75 -8.69 3.52 -11.94
N PHE A 76 -7.76 3.19 -11.04
CA PHE A 76 -7.04 4.22 -10.28
C PHE A 76 -6.24 5.14 -11.20
N TYR A 77 -5.42 4.57 -12.11
CA TYR A 77 -4.55 5.38 -12.97
C TYR A 77 -5.33 6.31 -13.89
N GLN A 78 -6.49 5.89 -14.38
CA GLN A 78 -7.42 6.76 -15.12
C GLN A 78 -8.03 7.84 -14.21
N ALA A 79 -8.51 7.47 -13.02
CA ALA A 79 -9.17 8.39 -12.09
C ALA A 79 -8.20 9.47 -11.56
N VAL A 80 -6.94 9.13 -11.27
CA VAL A 80 -5.96 10.14 -10.83
C VAL A 80 -5.53 11.05 -11.98
N ALA A 81 -5.48 10.54 -13.22
CA ALA A 81 -5.19 11.35 -14.40
C ALA A 81 -6.30 12.35 -14.73
N SER A 82 -7.56 11.99 -14.47
CA SER A 82 -8.73 12.86 -14.69
C SER A 82 -9.02 13.81 -13.52
N GLY A 83 -8.41 13.63 -12.35
CA GLY A 83 -8.70 14.39 -11.14
C GLY A 83 -9.95 13.91 -10.37
N ASP A 84 -10.48 12.70 -10.68
CA ASP A 84 -11.57 12.09 -9.89
C ASP A 84 -11.11 11.58 -8.53
N VAL A 85 -9.81 11.37 -8.39
CA VAL A 85 -9.06 11.18 -7.14
C VAL A 85 -7.75 11.97 -7.22
N ASP A 86 -7.25 12.45 -6.07
CA ASP A 86 -6.08 13.31 -6.03
C ASP A 86 -4.79 12.51 -5.87
N PHE A 87 -4.80 11.43 -5.12
CA PHE A 87 -3.59 10.65 -4.87
C PHE A 87 -3.85 9.20 -4.49
N TRP A 88 -2.77 8.44 -4.62
CA TRP A 88 -2.59 7.11 -4.09
C TRP A 88 -1.12 6.92 -3.69
N VAL A 89 -0.84 6.30 -2.57
CA VAL A 89 0.52 6.16 -2.04
C VAL A 89 1.05 4.72 -2.06
N ASN A 90 0.50 3.88 -2.91
CA ASN A 90 0.93 2.48 -3.04
C ASN A 90 1.20 2.08 -4.50
N GLY A 91 1.82 2.97 -5.27
CA GLY A 91 2.32 2.67 -6.62
C GLY A 91 3.62 1.87 -6.55
N TRP A 92 3.66 0.72 -7.19
CA TRP A 92 4.81 -0.20 -7.22
C TRP A 92 5.60 -0.02 -8.53
N PHE A 93 6.75 0.63 -8.47
CA PHE A 93 7.57 0.91 -9.64
C PHE A 93 8.91 0.16 -9.59
N PRO A 94 9.27 -0.55 -10.69
CA PRO A 94 8.80 -0.38 -12.07
C PRO A 94 7.57 -1.21 -12.48
N LEU A 95 6.97 -2.05 -11.62
CA LEU A 95 5.81 -2.89 -11.99
C LEU A 95 4.68 -2.06 -12.66
N HIS A 96 4.33 -0.92 -12.07
CA HIS A 96 3.25 -0.05 -12.55
C HIS A 96 3.64 0.88 -13.72
N ASN A 97 4.84 0.72 -14.30
CA ASN A 97 5.17 1.44 -15.53
C ASN A 97 4.26 1.05 -16.72
N SER A 98 3.63 -0.14 -16.65
CA SER A 98 2.58 -0.56 -17.60
C SER A 98 1.40 0.41 -17.70
N TYR A 99 1.20 1.26 -16.69
CA TYR A 99 0.12 2.26 -16.66
C TYR A 99 0.60 3.68 -16.95
N GLU A 100 1.89 3.88 -17.29
CA GLU A 100 2.47 5.22 -17.47
C GLU A 100 1.79 6.01 -18.60
N ASP A 101 1.40 5.33 -19.68
CA ASP A 101 0.67 5.95 -20.79
C ASP A 101 -0.75 6.39 -20.38
N ASP A 102 -1.36 5.73 -19.40
CA ASP A 102 -2.69 6.04 -18.90
C ASP A 102 -2.68 7.26 -17.98
N PHE A 103 -1.69 7.40 -17.13
CA PHE A 103 -1.67 8.47 -16.13
C PHE A 103 -0.72 9.64 -16.44
N GLY A 104 0.34 9.44 -17.22
CA GLY A 104 1.44 10.38 -17.36
C GLY A 104 1.10 11.78 -17.87
N LYS A 105 -0.08 11.98 -18.47
CA LYS A 105 -0.56 13.30 -18.88
C LYS A 105 -1.13 14.11 -17.72
N GLY A 106 -1.97 13.48 -16.85
CA GLY A 106 -2.69 14.15 -15.78
C GLY A 106 -2.18 13.87 -14.38
N ALA A 107 -1.28 12.90 -14.21
CA ALA A 107 -0.68 12.59 -12.91
C ALA A 107 0.82 12.31 -13.03
N GLU A 108 1.50 12.26 -11.90
CA GLU A 108 2.93 11.93 -11.83
C GLU A 108 3.30 11.21 -10.54
N THR A 109 4.43 10.50 -10.58
CA THR A 109 5.02 9.89 -9.39
C THR A 109 5.84 10.92 -8.61
N VAL A 110 5.60 11.06 -7.31
CA VAL A 110 6.26 12.05 -6.45
C VAL A 110 6.97 11.37 -5.30
N GLY A 111 8.26 11.62 -5.14
CA GLY A 111 9.02 11.07 -4.00
C GLY A 111 8.94 9.54 -3.88
N TYR A 112 8.94 9.04 -2.66
CA TYR A 112 8.89 7.62 -2.34
C TYR A 112 8.16 7.43 -1.01
N VAL A 113 7.31 6.44 -0.89
CA VAL A 113 6.86 5.94 0.42
C VAL A 113 7.97 5.09 1.03
N ALA A 114 8.47 4.11 0.25
CA ALA A 114 9.65 3.32 0.57
C ALA A 114 10.48 3.12 -0.68
N LYS A 115 11.82 3.20 -0.56
CA LYS A 115 12.74 3.10 -1.68
C LYS A 115 13.44 1.74 -1.69
N GLY A 116 13.25 0.98 -2.77
CA GLY A 116 13.81 -0.36 -2.94
C GLY A 116 13.25 -1.39 -1.95
N GLY A 117 13.62 -2.64 -2.11
CA GLY A 117 13.35 -3.71 -1.16
C GLY A 117 11.92 -4.26 -1.13
N ALA A 118 11.00 -3.70 -1.91
CA ALA A 118 9.70 -4.32 -2.11
C ALA A 118 9.84 -5.43 -3.17
N LEU A 119 9.84 -6.69 -2.70
CA LEU A 119 10.09 -7.87 -3.54
C LEU A 119 8.78 -8.53 -3.95
N GLN A 120 8.83 -9.29 -5.04
CA GLN A 120 7.73 -10.12 -5.52
C GLN A 120 8.29 -11.43 -6.03
N GLY A 121 7.53 -12.52 -5.91
CA GLY A 121 8.00 -13.82 -6.39
C GLY A 121 7.05 -14.96 -6.05
N TYR A 122 7.54 -16.18 -6.26
CA TYR A 122 6.82 -17.42 -6.04
C TYR A 122 7.41 -18.17 -4.86
N LEU A 123 6.53 -18.71 -4.01
CA LEU A 123 6.91 -19.54 -2.88
C LEU A 123 6.24 -20.91 -2.93
N VAL A 124 6.97 -21.87 -2.38
CA VAL A 124 6.50 -23.23 -2.16
C VAL A 124 6.74 -23.57 -0.68
N ASP A 125 5.87 -24.38 -0.08
CA ASP A 125 6.17 -24.92 1.26
C ASP A 125 7.50 -25.69 1.26
N LYS A 126 8.27 -25.46 2.32
CA LYS A 126 9.64 -25.99 2.39
C LYS A 126 9.68 -27.51 2.34
N ALA A 127 8.72 -28.18 2.98
CA ALA A 127 8.68 -29.65 3.02
C ALA A 127 8.50 -30.24 1.61
N SER A 128 7.65 -29.63 0.79
CA SER A 128 7.47 -30.04 -0.62
C SER A 128 8.66 -29.66 -1.48
N ALA A 129 9.23 -28.48 -1.28
CA ALA A 129 10.44 -28.07 -2.01
C ALA A 129 11.59 -29.08 -1.76
N ASP A 130 11.84 -29.44 -0.51
CA ASP A 130 12.87 -30.41 -0.12
C ASP A 130 12.54 -31.83 -0.66
N LYS A 131 11.29 -32.26 -0.54
CA LYS A 131 10.85 -33.59 -0.96
C LYS A 131 10.99 -33.84 -2.46
N PHE A 132 10.60 -32.85 -3.26
CA PHE A 132 10.58 -32.97 -4.71
C PHE A 132 11.77 -32.29 -5.39
N GLY A 133 12.66 -31.63 -4.63
CA GLY A 133 13.78 -30.87 -5.18
C GLY A 133 13.29 -29.72 -6.07
N ILE A 134 12.36 -28.89 -5.58
CA ILE A 134 11.82 -27.77 -6.32
C ILE A 134 12.69 -26.54 -6.10
N GLU A 135 13.31 -26.05 -7.16
CA GLU A 135 14.14 -24.85 -7.15
C GLU A 135 13.63 -23.74 -8.07
N SER A 136 12.73 -24.11 -9.02
CA SER A 136 12.23 -23.19 -10.04
C SER A 136 10.79 -23.52 -10.42
N LEU A 137 10.08 -22.53 -10.97
CA LEU A 137 8.78 -22.77 -11.62
C LEU A 137 8.84 -23.84 -12.72
N GLU A 138 10.00 -24.04 -13.35
CA GLU A 138 10.16 -25.07 -14.39
C GLU A 138 9.93 -26.49 -13.86
N ASP A 139 10.17 -26.73 -12.56
CA ASP A 139 9.99 -28.03 -11.93
C ASP A 139 8.53 -28.51 -11.97
N PHE A 140 7.59 -27.61 -12.11
CA PHE A 140 6.16 -27.93 -12.28
C PHE A 140 5.82 -28.56 -13.65
N LYS A 141 6.77 -28.65 -14.58
CA LYS A 141 6.62 -29.46 -15.79
C LYS A 141 6.67 -30.96 -15.49
N ARG A 142 7.27 -31.37 -14.37
CA ARG A 142 7.37 -32.75 -13.92
C ARG A 142 6.00 -33.25 -13.44
N PRO A 143 5.56 -34.44 -13.92
CA PRO A 143 4.24 -35.01 -13.57
C PRO A 143 4.07 -35.23 -12.06
N ASP A 144 5.09 -35.74 -11.38
CA ASP A 144 5.08 -35.98 -9.92
C ASP A 144 4.90 -34.73 -9.09
N VAL A 145 5.48 -33.61 -9.52
CA VAL A 145 5.32 -32.31 -8.89
C VAL A 145 3.91 -31.78 -9.13
N ARG A 146 3.43 -31.78 -10.38
CA ARG A 146 2.08 -31.31 -10.72
C ARG A 146 1.00 -32.05 -9.93
N GLU A 147 1.06 -33.39 -9.91
CA GLU A 147 0.10 -34.22 -9.18
C GLU A 147 0.07 -33.90 -7.68
N ALA A 148 1.22 -33.60 -7.07
CA ALA A 148 1.28 -33.25 -5.66
C ALA A 148 0.61 -31.91 -5.34
N PHE A 149 0.65 -30.96 -6.25
CA PHE A 149 0.08 -29.60 -6.10
C PHE A 149 -1.29 -29.44 -6.77
N ASP A 150 -1.81 -30.46 -7.44
CA ASP A 150 -3.15 -30.48 -8.03
C ASP A 150 -4.19 -30.73 -6.92
N SER A 151 -4.87 -29.68 -6.51
CA SER A 151 -5.87 -29.77 -5.44
C SER A 151 -7.29 -30.00 -5.93
N ASN A 152 -7.55 -29.76 -7.21
CA ASN A 152 -8.86 -29.81 -7.83
C ASN A 152 -9.04 -31.00 -8.79
N GLY A 153 -7.96 -31.72 -9.14
CA GLY A 153 -7.95 -32.90 -10.00
C GLY A 153 -7.98 -32.60 -11.50
N ASP A 154 -7.55 -31.40 -11.91
CA ASP A 154 -7.53 -30.99 -13.32
C ASP A 154 -6.22 -31.32 -14.04
N GLY A 155 -5.24 -31.90 -13.35
CA GLY A 155 -3.94 -32.29 -13.86
C GLY A 155 -2.91 -31.17 -13.89
N LYS A 156 -3.18 -30.03 -13.24
CA LYS A 156 -2.27 -28.89 -13.11
C LYS A 156 -2.00 -28.58 -11.64
N ALA A 157 -0.82 -28.04 -11.37
CA ALA A 157 -0.51 -27.51 -10.05
C ALA A 157 -1.31 -26.22 -9.79
N ASP A 158 -2.03 -26.17 -8.68
CA ASP A 158 -2.75 -24.96 -8.27
C ASP A 158 -1.81 -23.95 -7.64
N MET A 159 -1.83 -22.71 -8.15
CA MET A 159 -1.03 -21.59 -7.66
C MET A 159 -1.95 -20.44 -7.23
N VAL A 160 -1.89 -20.01 -5.97
CA VAL A 160 -2.52 -18.73 -5.62
C VAL A 160 -1.79 -17.62 -6.36
N ALA A 161 -2.51 -16.90 -7.21
CA ALA A 161 -1.97 -15.88 -8.10
C ALA A 161 -2.62 -14.51 -7.87
N CYS A 162 -2.15 -13.51 -8.61
CA CYS A 162 -2.74 -12.18 -8.57
C CYS A 162 -4.15 -12.16 -9.12
N PRO A 163 -5.10 -11.48 -8.44
CA PRO A 163 -6.40 -11.16 -9.00
C PRO A 163 -6.28 -10.33 -10.28
N PRO A 164 -7.27 -10.42 -11.20
CA PRO A 164 -7.35 -9.53 -12.34
C PRO A 164 -7.37 -8.05 -11.92
N GLY A 165 -6.69 -7.20 -12.69
CA GLY A 165 -6.61 -5.77 -12.42
C GLY A 165 -5.43 -5.35 -11.52
N TRP A 166 -4.65 -6.30 -11.01
CA TRP A 166 -3.37 -6.00 -10.35
C TRP A 166 -2.21 -6.08 -11.36
N GLY A 167 -1.19 -5.23 -11.18
CA GLY A 167 -0.03 -5.22 -12.09
C GLY A 167 0.73 -6.56 -12.17
N CYS A 168 0.78 -7.31 -11.08
CA CYS A 168 1.43 -8.61 -11.02
C CYS A 168 0.72 -9.68 -11.87
N GLU A 169 -0.58 -9.55 -12.10
CA GLU A 169 -1.33 -10.47 -12.95
C GLU A 169 -0.78 -10.47 -14.37
N LEU A 170 -0.47 -9.29 -14.93
CA LEU A 170 0.11 -9.17 -16.27
C LEU A 170 1.46 -9.89 -16.38
N VAL A 171 2.31 -9.77 -15.35
CA VAL A 171 3.62 -10.43 -15.34
C VAL A 171 3.49 -11.93 -15.18
N ILE A 172 2.62 -12.44 -14.28
CA ILE A 172 2.39 -13.87 -14.08
C ILE A 172 1.88 -14.51 -15.38
N GLU A 173 0.91 -13.88 -16.03
CA GLU A 173 0.38 -14.38 -17.31
C GLU A 173 1.48 -14.45 -18.37
N HIS A 174 2.28 -13.40 -18.52
CA HIS A 174 3.40 -13.38 -19.46
C HIS A 174 4.43 -14.49 -19.13
N GLN A 175 4.77 -14.67 -17.85
CA GLN A 175 5.72 -15.68 -17.41
C GLN A 175 5.22 -17.11 -17.65
N LEU A 176 3.95 -17.41 -17.39
CA LEU A 176 3.37 -18.71 -17.69
C LEU A 176 3.45 -19.07 -19.19
N ASP A 177 3.26 -18.09 -20.07
CA ASP A 177 3.43 -18.25 -21.51
C ASP A 177 4.90 -18.42 -21.88
N ALA A 178 5.77 -17.51 -21.46
CA ALA A 178 7.20 -17.52 -21.80
C ALA A 178 7.91 -18.79 -21.33
N TYR A 179 7.53 -19.32 -20.17
CA TYR A 179 8.11 -20.54 -19.61
C TYR A 179 7.44 -21.82 -20.13
N GLY A 180 6.34 -21.73 -20.90
CA GLY A 180 5.57 -22.88 -21.38
C GLY A 180 4.93 -23.66 -20.23
N LEU A 181 4.33 -22.95 -19.26
CA LEU A 181 3.74 -23.52 -18.05
C LEU A 181 2.21 -23.53 -18.03
N ARG A 182 1.53 -23.09 -19.10
CA ARG A 182 0.06 -23.04 -19.17
C ARG A 182 -0.62 -24.39 -18.96
N ASP A 183 0.02 -25.46 -19.37
CA ASP A 183 -0.49 -26.82 -19.20
C ASP A 183 -0.02 -27.47 -17.88
N ALA A 184 0.83 -26.81 -17.13
CA ALA A 184 1.42 -27.31 -15.90
C ALA A 184 0.89 -26.62 -14.64
N ILE A 185 0.55 -25.32 -14.71
CA ILE A 185 0.12 -24.50 -13.59
C ILE A 185 -1.25 -23.89 -13.88
N ASN A 186 -2.14 -23.99 -12.90
CA ASN A 186 -3.44 -23.34 -12.85
C ASN A 186 -3.38 -22.13 -11.91
N PRO A 187 -3.31 -20.87 -12.44
CA PRO A 187 -3.31 -19.68 -11.61
C PRO A 187 -4.70 -19.40 -11.03
N ILE A 188 -4.86 -19.49 -9.72
CA ILE A 188 -6.10 -19.17 -9.00
C ILE A 188 -6.15 -17.65 -8.81
N LYS A 189 -6.97 -16.97 -9.61
CA LYS A 189 -7.12 -15.52 -9.66
C LYS A 189 -8.35 -15.03 -8.87
N ALA A 190 -8.68 -15.66 -7.77
CA ALA A 190 -9.72 -15.20 -6.85
C ALA A 190 -9.20 -14.09 -5.91
N GLY A 191 -10.03 -13.61 -4.98
CA GLY A 191 -9.58 -12.63 -3.98
C GLY A 191 -8.37 -13.15 -3.20
N TYR A 192 -7.27 -12.40 -3.23
CA TYR A 192 -5.96 -12.87 -2.75
C TYR A 192 -6.00 -13.35 -1.29
N SER A 193 -6.54 -12.55 -0.37
CA SER A 193 -6.60 -12.91 1.06
C SER A 193 -7.41 -14.18 1.32
N ALA A 194 -8.52 -14.38 0.60
CA ALA A 194 -9.34 -15.59 0.72
C ALA A 194 -8.60 -16.83 0.17
N SER A 195 -7.94 -16.70 -1.00
CA SER A 195 -7.15 -17.78 -1.60
C SER A 195 -5.95 -18.16 -0.74
N MET A 196 -5.30 -17.17 -0.10
CA MET A 196 -4.21 -17.42 0.83
C MET A 196 -4.68 -18.08 2.12
N ALA A 197 -5.87 -17.73 2.64
CA ALA A 197 -6.44 -18.41 3.79
C ALA A 197 -6.68 -19.91 3.51
N ASP A 198 -7.17 -20.25 2.32
CA ASP A 198 -7.31 -21.67 1.89
C ASP A 198 -5.94 -22.35 1.76
N ALA A 199 -4.96 -21.71 1.12
CA ALA A 199 -3.60 -22.24 1.00
C ALA A 199 -2.95 -22.48 2.37
N ILE A 200 -3.13 -21.56 3.32
CA ILE A 200 -2.63 -21.72 4.70
C ILE A 200 -3.30 -22.91 5.40
N GLY A 201 -4.62 -23.07 5.27
CA GLY A 201 -5.32 -24.24 5.81
C GLY A 201 -4.78 -25.56 5.21
N ARG A 202 -4.48 -25.58 3.91
CA ARG A 202 -3.82 -26.73 3.26
C ARG A 202 -2.42 -26.98 3.81
N TYR A 203 -1.61 -25.92 4.02
CA TYR A 203 -0.29 -26.03 4.62
C TYR A 203 -0.36 -26.60 6.05
N GLU A 204 -1.29 -26.15 6.88
CA GLU A 204 -1.52 -26.66 8.24
C GLU A 204 -1.94 -28.15 8.23
N ASP A 205 -2.64 -28.59 7.20
CA ASP A 205 -2.97 -29.99 6.93
C ASP A 205 -1.75 -30.81 6.40
N GLY A 206 -0.60 -30.21 6.24
CA GLY A 206 0.60 -30.84 5.68
C GLY A 206 0.52 -31.09 4.17
N LYS A 207 -0.33 -30.37 3.44
CA LYS A 207 -0.48 -30.46 1.99
C LYS A 207 0.40 -29.43 1.28
N PRO A 208 0.88 -29.73 0.05
CA PRO A 208 1.68 -28.80 -0.74
C PRO A 208 0.92 -27.52 -1.07
N ILE A 209 1.64 -26.39 -1.07
CA ILE A 209 1.15 -25.09 -1.51
C ILE A 209 2.15 -24.38 -2.43
N LEU A 210 1.65 -23.76 -3.49
CA LEU A 210 2.36 -22.86 -4.38
C LEU A 210 1.59 -21.54 -4.45
N PHE A 211 2.29 -20.43 -4.23
CA PHE A 211 1.65 -19.13 -4.24
C PHE A 211 2.59 -18.01 -4.68
N TYR A 212 2.03 -16.99 -5.31
CA TYR A 212 2.66 -15.70 -5.49
C TYR A 212 2.47 -14.85 -4.24
N THR A 213 3.47 -14.06 -3.88
CA THR A 213 3.35 -13.03 -2.87
C THR A 213 4.37 -11.91 -3.08
N TRP A 214 4.30 -10.91 -2.21
CA TRP A 214 5.20 -9.76 -2.17
C TRP A 214 5.66 -9.45 -0.74
N THR A 215 6.68 -8.61 -0.62
CA THR A 215 7.12 -8.05 0.65
C THR A 215 7.12 -6.52 0.58
N PRO A 216 6.62 -5.80 1.60
CA PRO A 216 6.00 -6.30 2.84
C PRO A 216 4.59 -6.84 2.65
N ASN A 217 4.28 -8.00 3.26
CA ASN A 217 2.97 -8.63 3.27
C ASN A 217 2.86 -9.51 4.52
N TRP A 218 1.66 -9.64 5.08
CA TRP A 218 1.37 -10.51 6.21
C TRP A 218 1.65 -12.01 5.93
N THR A 219 1.51 -12.46 4.68
CA THR A 219 1.72 -13.86 4.28
C THR A 219 3.13 -14.37 4.62
N VAL A 220 4.17 -13.57 4.36
CA VAL A 220 5.56 -13.92 4.69
C VAL A 220 5.93 -13.65 6.17
N GLY A 221 5.05 -12.97 6.88
CA GLY A 221 5.11 -12.87 8.34
C GLY A 221 4.65 -14.16 9.02
N LEU A 222 3.62 -14.81 8.45
CA LEU A 222 3.07 -16.08 8.91
C LEU A 222 3.89 -17.27 8.42
N LEU A 223 4.00 -17.41 7.10
CA LEU A 223 4.78 -18.45 6.43
C LEU A 223 6.21 -17.92 6.19
N LYS A 224 7.09 -18.12 7.16
CA LYS A 224 8.43 -17.51 7.16
C LYS A 224 9.32 -18.12 6.09
N PRO A 225 9.83 -17.34 5.13
CA PRO A 225 10.79 -17.81 4.15
C PRO A 225 12.03 -18.40 4.82
N GLY A 226 12.53 -19.51 4.25
CA GLY A 226 13.64 -20.29 4.79
C GLY A 226 13.27 -21.27 5.90
N LYS A 227 12.13 -21.09 6.56
CA LYS A 227 11.63 -21.98 7.63
C LYS A 227 10.39 -22.78 7.19
N ASP A 228 9.34 -22.07 6.83
CA ASP A 228 8.05 -22.66 6.52
C ASP A 228 7.84 -22.79 5.01
N VAL A 229 8.34 -21.82 4.25
CA VAL A 229 8.31 -21.74 2.79
C VAL A 229 9.67 -21.33 2.25
N VAL A 230 9.87 -21.49 0.93
CA VAL A 230 11.07 -21.02 0.22
C VAL A 230 10.69 -20.26 -1.03
N TRP A 231 11.42 -19.19 -1.32
CA TRP A 231 11.34 -18.53 -2.63
C TRP A 231 11.98 -19.44 -3.67
N ILE A 232 11.21 -19.75 -4.72
CA ILE A 232 11.72 -20.52 -5.86
C ILE A 232 12.05 -19.57 -7.01
N GLY A 233 13.02 -19.95 -7.84
CA GLY A 233 13.47 -19.14 -8.95
C GLY A 233 12.52 -19.20 -10.16
N THR A 234 12.67 -18.21 -11.07
CA THR A 234 12.15 -18.32 -12.43
C THR A 234 13.20 -18.96 -13.35
N PRO A 235 12.81 -19.66 -14.45
CA PRO A 235 13.76 -20.30 -15.35
C PRO A 235 14.76 -19.31 -15.98
N PHE A 236 14.27 -18.17 -16.42
CA PHE A 236 15.01 -17.07 -17.01
C PHE A 236 14.22 -15.75 -16.83
N PRO A 237 14.85 -14.56 -16.98
CA PRO A 237 14.12 -13.31 -16.98
C PRO A 237 13.06 -13.29 -18.09
N ALA A 238 11.82 -12.93 -17.74
CA ALA A 238 10.73 -12.77 -18.68
C ALA A 238 9.73 -11.76 -18.13
N LEU A 239 9.75 -10.55 -18.67
CA LEU A 239 8.83 -9.47 -18.34
C LEU A 239 8.04 -9.05 -19.59
N PRO A 240 6.82 -8.50 -19.43
CA PRO A 240 6.09 -7.88 -20.53
C PRO A 240 6.92 -6.82 -21.25
N ASP A 241 6.60 -6.53 -22.52
CA ASP A 241 7.41 -5.67 -23.39
C ASP A 241 7.69 -4.28 -22.81
N ASP A 242 6.74 -3.68 -22.12
CA ASP A 242 6.85 -2.38 -21.45
C ASP A 242 7.81 -2.42 -20.24
N GLN A 243 8.03 -3.58 -19.65
CA GLN A 243 8.93 -3.82 -18.52
C GLN A 243 10.25 -4.51 -18.91
N LYS A 244 10.41 -4.95 -20.14
CA LYS A 244 11.54 -5.74 -20.62
C LYS A 244 12.91 -5.14 -20.30
N LYS A 245 13.03 -3.81 -20.30
CA LYS A 245 14.27 -3.09 -19.92
C LYS A 245 14.74 -3.35 -18.48
N TYR A 246 13.90 -3.97 -17.64
CA TYR A 246 14.21 -4.31 -16.25
C TYR A 246 14.52 -5.80 -16.04
N GLU A 247 14.58 -6.62 -17.08
CA GLU A 247 14.84 -8.06 -16.97
C GLU A 247 16.17 -8.37 -16.26
N ASP A 248 17.21 -7.56 -16.49
CA ASP A 248 18.52 -7.72 -15.82
C ASP A 248 18.45 -7.45 -14.31
N MET A 249 17.36 -6.85 -13.82
CA MET A 249 17.16 -6.52 -12.39
C MET A 249 16.26 -7.55 -11.69
N THR A 250 15.83 -8.63 -12.36
CA THR A 250 14.93 -9.65 -11.79
C THR A 250 15.63 -10.69 -10.92
N THR A 251 16.95 -10.59 -10.82
CA THR A 251 17.81 -11.41 -9.96
C THR A 251 18.31 -10.55 -8.80
N VAL A 252 18.04 -10.97 -7.57
CA VAL A 252 18.27 -10.20 -6.34
C VAL A 252 19.17 -10.99 -5.40
N GLU A 253 20.23 -10.35 -4.87
CA GLU A 253 21.14 -10.93 -3.88
C GLU A 253 20.56 -10.85 -2.46
N GLY A 254 20.93 -11.80 -1.60
CA GLY A 254 20.63 -11.78 -0.17
C GLY A 254 19.15 -11.93 0.18
N VAL A 255 18.34 -12.55 -0.68
CA VAL A 255 16.91 -12.83 -0.40
C VAL A 255 16.81 -13.96 0.61
N GLU A 256 16.40 -13.63 1.83
CA GLU A 256 16.24 -14.62 2.90
C GLU A 256 15.25 -15.72 2.51
N GLY A 257 15.67 -16.98 2.68
CA GLY A 257 14.83 -18.14 2.38
C GLY A 257 14.64 -18.42 0.89
N CYS A 258 15.49 -17.88 0.01
CA CYS A 258 15.52 -18.32 -1.38
C CYS A 258 16.33 -19.61 -1.54
N VAL A 259 15.91 -20.46 -2.49
CA VAL A 259 16.60 -21.72 -2.84
C VAL A 259 17.99 -21.50 -3.43
N ALA A 260 18.29 -20.30 -3.92
CA ALA A 260 19.58 -19.91 -4.50
C ALA A 260 19.93 -18.46 -4.14
N ASP A 261 21.23 -18.14 -4.12
CA ASP A 261 21.72 -16.78 -4.02
C ASP A 261 22.75 -16.54 -5.14
N PRO A 262 22.53 -15.58 -6.05
CA PRO A 262 21.36 -14.68 -6.10
C PRO A 262 20.05 -15.37 -6.47
N CYS A 263 18.95 -14.84 -5.97
CA CYS A 263 17.59 -15.34 -6.19
C CYS A 263 17.01 -14.80 -7.48
N ARG A 264 16.55 -15.65 -8.39
CA ARG A 264 15.85 -15.25 -9.62
C ARG A 264 14.38 -15.02 -9.34
N MET A 265 14.06 -13.85 -8.80
CA MET A 265 12.72 -13.51 -8.33
C MET A 265 11.66 -13.44 -9.45
N GLY A 266 12.09 -13.14 -10.71
CA GLY A 266 11.18 -12.91 -11.83
C GLY A 266 10.61 -11.49 -11.89
N TRP A 267 10.79 -10.68 -10.86
CA TRP A 267 10.48 -9.25 -10.79
C TRP A 267 11.71 -8.47 -10.29
N PRO A 268 11.91 -7.24 -10.76
CA PRO A 268 12.85 -6.31 -10.11
C PRO A 268 12.32 -5.93 -8.73
N ALA A 269 13.23 -5.57 -7.81
CA ALA A 269 12.82 -4.94 -6.56
C ALA A 269 12.13 -3.60 -6.86
N ASN A 270 10.99 -3.36 -6.22
CA ASN A 270 10.18 -2.16 -6.46
C ASN A 270 10.44 -1.07 -5.43
N ASP A 271 10.24 0.18 -5.87
CA ASP A 271 9.95 1.32 -5.03
C ASP A 271 8.44 1.41 -4.80
N ILE A 272 8.02 1.77 -3.59
CA ILE A 272 6.63 2.17 -3.32
C ILE A 272 6.58 3.69 -3.38
N ARG A 273 5.75 4.23 -4.28
CA ARG A 273 5.73 5.67 -4.59
C ARG A 273 4.31 6.24 -4.58
N PRO A 274 4.14 7.49 -4.13
CA PRO A 274 2.93 8.24 -4.39
C PRO A 274 2.75 8.50 -5.89
N VAL A 275 1.51 8.38 -6.36
CA VAL A 275 1.05 8.87 -7.66
C VAL A 275 -0.01 9.91 -7.40
N VAL A 276 0.15 11.12 -7.93
CA VAL A 276 -0.65 12.28 -7.54
C VAL A 276 -1.07 13.03 -8.80
N ASN A 277 -2.29 13.56 -8.80
CA ASN A 277 -2.81 14.44 -9.86
C ASN A 277 -1.95 15.69 -9.97
N LYS A 278 -1.61 16.12 -11.19
CA LYS A 278 -0.71 17.25 -11.45
C LYS A 278 -1.30 18.59 -11.05
N ASP A 279 -2.57 18.81 -11.37
CA ASP A 279 -3.26 20.07 -11.04
C ASP A 279 -3.34 20.22 -9.50
N PHE A 280 -3.66 19.11 -8.80
CA PHE A 280 -3.62 19.10 -7.33
C PHE A 280 -2.25 19.46 -6.76
N LEU A 281 -1.16 18.94 -7.34
CA LEU A 281 0.21 19.26 -6.90
C LEU A 281 0.57 20.73 -7.16
N GLU A 282 0.16 21.27 -8.30
CA GLU A 282 0.42 22.67 -8.69
C GLU A 282 -0.33 23.65 -7.79
N GLU A 283 -1.58 23.33 -7.46
CA GLU A 283 -2.45 24.18 -6.62
C GLU A 283 -2.11 24.06 -5.12
N ASN A 284 -1.43 22.98 -4.69
CA ASN A 284 -1.19 22.65 -3.29
C ASN A 284 0.29 22.40 -2.97
N PRO A 285 1.15 23.45 -2.88
CA PRO A 285 2.59 23.31 -2.65
C PRO A 285 2.97 22.58 -1.34
N ALA A 286 2.14 22.73 -0.29
CA ALA A 286 2.33 22.01 0.97
C ALA A 286 2.12 20.50 0.79
N ALA A 287 1.04 20.07 0.15
CA ALA A 287 0.80 18.67 -0.17
C ALA A 287 1.88 18.10 -1.09
N ALA A 288 2.28 18.85 -2.12
CA ALA A 288 3.37 18.48 -3.03
C ALA A 288 4.68 18.24 -2.27
N THR A 289 4.98 19.08 -1.28
CA THR A 289 6.17 18.91 -0.43
C THR A 289 6.03 17.72 0.50
N LEU A 290 4.86 17.50 1.12
CA LEU A 290 4.58 16.32 1.93
C LEU A 290 4.86 15.03 1.14
N PHE A 291 4.30 14.88 -0.07
CA PHE A 291 4.54 13.68 -0.91
C PHE A 291 6.02 13.51 -1.27
N LYS A 292 6.78 14.59 -1.41
CA LYS A 292 8.23 14.53 -1.68
C LYS A 292 9.05 14.06 -0.49
N VAL A 293 8.66 14.40 0.74
CA VAL A 293 9.51 14.20 1.93
C VAL A 293 9.08 13.05 2.82
N ALA A 294 7.79 12.68 2.84
CA ALA A 294 7.28 11.63 3.72
C ALA A 294 7.82 10.24 3.30
N ARG A 295 8.23 9.46 4.30
CA ARG A 295 8.82 8.12 4.13
C ARG A 295 8.38 7.21 5.26
N ILE A 296 8.00 5.98 4.93
CA ILE A 296 7.65 4.96 5.91
C ILE A 296 8.64 3.81 5.72
N PRO A 297 9.40 3.41 6.73
CA PRO A 297 10.31 2.27 6.65
C PRO A 297 9.56 0.99 6.28
N LEU A 298 10.11 0.16 5.38
CA LEU A 298 9.50 -1.12 4.98
C LEU A 298 9.24 -2.03 6.19
N GLN A 299 10.15 -2.04 7.18
CA GLN A 299 9.98 -2.83 8.40
C GLN A 299 8.75 -2.41 9.22
N ASP A 300 8.36 -1.13 9.20
CA ASP A 300 7.19 -0.64 9.92
C ASP A 300 5.90 -1.04 9.19
N ILE A 301 5.91 -1.01 7.84
CA ILE A 301 4.84 -1.56 7.01
C ILE A 301 4.69 -3.05 7.30
N PHE A 302 5.79 -3.77 7.38
CA PHE A 302 5.80 -5.20 7.69
C PHE A 302 5.23 -5.49 9.08
N ALA A 303 5.67 -4.74 10.09
CA ALA A 303 5.17 -4.88 11.46
C ALA A 303 3.66 -4.59 11.57
N GLN A 304 3.16 -3.59 10.84
CA GLN A 304 1.72 -3.31 10.78
C GLN A 304 0.96 -4.43 10.07
N ASN A 305 1.49 -4.97 8.96
CA ASN A 305 0.83 -6.08 8.25
C ASN A 305 0.76 -7.35 9.14
N ALA A 306 1.71 -7.58 10.04
CA ALA A 306 1.64 -8.67 11.00
C ALA A 306 0.45 -8.52 11.96
N ARG A 307 0.12 -7.30 12.40
CA ARG A 307 -1.06 -7.03 13.22
C ARG A 307 -2.37 -7.31 12.47
N MET A 308 -2.40 -7.05 11.16
CA MET A 308 -3.57 -7.40 10.35
C MET A 308 -3.81 -8.91 10.35
N PHE A 309 -2.76 -9.69 10.25
CA PHE A 309 -2.85 -11.15 10.36
C PHE A 309 -3.37 -11.62 11.73
N GLU A 310 -3.06 -10.89 12.80
CA GLU A 310 -3.56 -11.16 14.17
C GLU A 310 -5.02 -10.74 14.37
N GLY A 311 -5.69 -10.25 13.31
CA GLY A 311 -7.12 -9.90 13.29
C GLY A 311 -7.43 -8.42 13.45
N GLU A 312 -6.41 -7.54 13.43
CA GLU A 312 -6.58 -6.08 13.44
C GLU A 312 -6.58 -5.54 12.00
N ASP A 313 -7.49 -6.03 11.15
CA ASP A 313 -7.52 -5.80 9.70
C ASP A 313 -8.65 -4.86 9.22
N LYS A 314 -9.50 -4.39 10.13
CA LYS A 314 -10.61 -3.50 9.80
C LYS A 314 -10.11 -2.07 9.51
N PRO A 315 -10.85 -1.28 8.72
CA PRO A 315 -10.49 0.11 8.43
C PRO A 315 -10.20 0.95 9.68
N GLU A 316 -10.96 0.78 10.75
CA GLU A 316 -10.75 1.47 12.04
C GLU A 316 -9.48 1.03 12.75
N ASP A 317 -9.07 -0.23 12.64
CA ASP A 317 -7.79 -0.72 13.15
C ASP A 317 -6.62 -0.09 12.40
N ILE A 318 -6.70 -0.04 11.07
CA ILE A 318 -5.67 0.59 10.23
C ILE A 318 -5.52 2.08 10.56
N GLN A 319 -6.62 2.81 10.77
CA GLN A 319 -6.57 4.21 11.19
C GLN A 319 -5.90 4.38 12.56
N ARG A 320 -6.21 3.49 13.50
CA ARG A 320 -5.57 3.46 14.82
C ARG A 320 -4.08 3.16 14.70
N HIS A 321 -3.69 2.16 13.89
CA HIS A 321 -2.28 1.82 13.66
C HIS A 321 -1.50 3.01 13.07
N ALA A 322 -2.09 3.75 12.14
CA ALA A 322 -1.48 4.94 11.56
C ALA A 322 -1.26 6.02 12.64
N LYS A 323 -2.25 6.25 13.50
CA LYS A 323 -2.13 7.20 14.62
C LYS A 323 -1.04 6.79 15.61
N GLU A 324 -1.01 5.52 16.02
CA GLU A 324 0.01 4.97 16.93
C GLU A 324 1.42 5.08 16.31
N TRP A 325 1.54 4.85 15.00
CA TRP A 325 2.80 5.03 14.29
C TRP A 325 3.24 6.49 14.30
N ILE A 326 2.34 7.42 14.00
CA ILE A 326 2.60 8.87 14.04
C ILE A 326 3.05 9.29 15.45
N GLU A 327 2.38 8.83 16.50
CA GLU A 327 2.74 9.12 17.89
C GLU A 327 4.14 8.60 18.23
N SER A 328 4.49 7.39 17.80
CA SER A 328 5.80 6.78 18.04
C SER A 328 6.92 7.39 17.17
N HIS A 329 6.58 7.99 16.04
CA HIS A 329 7.50 8.64 15.10
C HIS A 329 7.32 10.17 15.05
N ARG A 330 6.85 10.77 16.15
CA ARG A 330 6.43 12.17 16.22
C ARG A 330 7.45 13.14 15.64
N LYS A 331 8.72 12.97 15.98
CA LYS A 331 9.81 13.82 15.46
C LYS A 331 9.93 13.78 13.93
N THR A 332 9.76 12.61 13.34
CA THR A 332 9.82 12.42 11.88
C THR A 332 8.60 13.04 11.23
N PHE A 333 7.42 12.77 11.78
CA PHE A 333 6.15 13.30 11.29
C PHE A 333 6.14 14.85 11.36
N ASP A 334 6.49 15.45 12.50
CA ASP A 334 6.55 16.90 12.66
C ASP A 334 7.52 17.54 11.65
N SER A 335 8.67 16.90 11.38
CA SER A 335 9.59 17.38 10.34
C SER A 335 8.99 17.37 8.93
N TRP A 336 8.06 16.47 8.61
CA TRP A 336 7.33 16.50 7.34
C TRP A 336 6.37 17.67 7.27
N ILE A 337 5.61 17.89 8.37
CA ILE A 337 4.64 18.99 8.47
C ILE A 337 5.35 20.33 8.38
N GLU A 338 6.40 20.57 9.17
CA GLU A 338 7.19 21.80 9.14
C GLU A 338 7.72 22.13 7.73
N LYS A 339 8.22 21.12 6.99
CA LYS A 339 8.71 21.32 5.62
C LYS A 339 7.58 21.64 4.65
N ALA A 340 6.42 20.99 4.81
CA ALA A 340 5.25 21.23 3.99
C ALA A 340 4.68 22.63 4.23
N GLU A 341 4.56 23.07 5.47
CA GLU A 341 4.12 24.42 5.82
C GLU A 341 5.05 25.49 5.26
N ALA A 342 6.36 25.27 5.35
CA ALA A 342 7.36 26.21 4.83
C ALA A 342 7.30 26.36 3.29
N ALA A 343 6.75 25.40 2.56
CA ALA A 343 6.62 25.46 1.11
C ALA A 343 5.40 26.25 0.62
N SER A 344 4.46 26.57 1.50
CA SER A 344 3.24 27.36 1.21
C SER A 344 3.36 28.82 1.62
N SER A 345 4.50 29.23 2.20
CA SER A 345 4.82 30.59 2.65
C SER A 345 5.53 31.42 1.53
#